data_4b19eea3e26f7d3fbb4970fe8906f36d
#
_entry.id   4b19eea3e26f7d3fbb4970fe8906f36d
#
_cell.length_a   1.000
_cell.length_b   1.000
_cell.length_c   1.000
_cell.angle_alpha   90.00
_cell.angle_beta   90.00
_cell.angle_gamma   90.00
#
_symmetry.space_group_name_H-M   'P 1'
#
loop_
_entity.id
_entity.type
_entity.pdbx_description
1 polymer ?
#
loop_
_entity_poly.entity_id
_entity_poly.type
_entity_poly.pdbx_seq_one_letter_code
_entity_poly.pdbx_strand_id
1 'polypeptide(L)'
;MLENQLALITGASRGIGHAIALALGQAGAHVIGTATSAEGVERFGAALASHGCNGHGALLDAGSAASIDALLGALEEAGEQPTILVNNAAITRDTLLLRMKPDDWDQVIATNLTAVFRLTKGCVRHMMKERRGRIINVTSVVGVTGNAGQANYAAAKAGLLGFTKSLAKELASRAITVNAVAPGFIDTDMTRGLSEEQRSVLLTQIPAGRLGKPEDVAAAVLFLASPQASYVTGETLHVNGGMYMP
;
A
#
# COMPACT_ATOMS: atom_id res chain seq x y z
N MET A 1 -6.95 -19.23 -5.24
CA MET A 1 -6.98 -18.76 -3.82
C MET A 1 -7.85 -17.50 -3.69
N LEU A 2 -7.70 -16.55 -4.60
CA LEU A 2 -8.43 -15.27 -4.62
C LEU A 2 -9.42 -15.17 -5.79
N GLU A 3 -9.92 -16.28 -6.28
CA GLU A 3 -10.90 -16.33 -7.34
C GLU A 3 -12.17 -15.56 -6.96
N ASN A 4 -12.72 -14.83 -7.92
CA ASN A 4 -13.87 -13.93 -7.71
C ASN A 4 -13.61 -12.80 -6.69
N GLN A 5 -12.34 -12.43 -6.44
CA GLN A 5 -11.97 -11.23 -5.71
C GLN A 5 -11.56 -10.14 -6.69
N LEU A 6 -11.95 -8.91 -6.42
CA LEU A 6 -11.45 -7.74 -7.11
C LEU A 6 -10.51 -6.98 -6.16
N ALA A 7 -9.27 -6.80 -6.58
CA ALA A 7 -8.23 -6.14 -5.80
C ALA A 7 -7.88 -4.79 -6.42
N LEU A 8 -8.08 -3.71 -5.67
CA LEU A 8 -7.59 -2.37 -6.01
C LEU A 8 -6.27 -2.12 -5.29
N ILE A 9 -5.20 -1.89 -6.06
CA ILE A 9 -3.86 -1.59 -5.53
C ILE A 9 -3.43 -0.19 -5.97
N THR A 10 -3.17 0.70 -5.02
CA THR A 10 -2.70 2.03 -5.35
C THR A 10 -1.19 2.06 -5.56
N GLY A 11 -0.72 2.77 -6.61
CA GLY A 11 0.70 2.87 -6.94
C GLY A 11 1.31 1.55 -7.41
N ALA A 12 0.64 0.85 -8.32
CA ALA A 12 1.02 -0.49 -8.79
C ALA A 12 1.96 -0.51 -10.00
N SER A 13 2.35 0.64 -10.54
CA SER A 13 3.16 0.71 -11.77
C SER A 13 4.62 0.26 -11.59
N ARG A 14 5.13 0.16 -10.35
CA ARG A 14 6.49 -0.26 -10.02
C ARG A 14 6.65 -0.69 -8.56
N GLY A 15 7.81 -1.24 -8.24
CA GLY A 15 8.25 -1.54 -6.88
C GLY A 15 7.30 -2.46 -6.10
N ILE A 16 7.04 -2.13 -4.85
CA ILE A 16 6.21 -2.94 -3.93
C ILE A 16 4.80 -3.13 -4.48
N GLY A 17 4.16 -2.05 -4.94
CA GLY A 17 2.79 -2.12 -5.47
C GLY A 17 2.67 -3.04 -6.69
N HIS A 18 3.68 -3.05 -7.55
CA HIS A 18 3.75 -3.94 -8.72
C HIS A 18 3.86 -5.40 -8.31
N ALA A 19 4.77 -5.72 -7.38
CA ALA A 19 4.94 -7.08 -6.87
C ALA A 19 3.66 -7.59 -6.16
N ILE A 20 2.99 -6.72 -5.39
CA ILE A 20 1.70 -7.03 -4.76
C ILE A 20 0.65 -7.36 -5.83
N ALA A 21 0.53 -6.53 -6.85
CA ALA A 21 -0.44 -6.71 -7.93
C ALA A 21 -0.25 -8.04 -8.66
N LEU A 22 0.99 -8.39 -9.00
CA LEU A 22 1.30 -9.67 -9.62
C LEU A 22 0.99 -10.85 -8.69
N ALA A 23 1.37 -10.77 -7.41
CA ALA A 23 1.10 -11.85 -6.45
C ALA A 23 -0.40 -12.10 -6.25
N LEU A 24 -1.22 -11.04 -6.16
CA LEU A 24 -2.68 -11.18 -6.05
C LEU A 24 -3.29 -11.70 -7.36
N GLY A 25 -2.82 -11.22 -8.52
CA GLY A 25 -3.29 -11.70 -9.83
C GLY A 25 -2.97 -13.17 -10.06
N GLN A 26 -1.75 -13.61 -9.78
CA GLN A 26 -1.34 -15.02 -9.85
C GLN A 26 -2.12 -15.92 -8.87
N ALA A 27 -2.59 -15.35 -7.77
CA ALA A 27 -3.49 -16.05 -6.83
C ALA A 27 -4.95 -16.11 -7.30
N GLY A 28 -5.28 -15.53 -8.46
CA GLY A 28 -6.60 -15.60 -9.10
C GLY A 28 -7.48 -14.35 -8.93
N ALA A 29 -6.98 -13.26 -8.31
CA ALA A 29 -7.74 -12.02 -8.21
C ALA A 29 -7.80 -11.29 -9.57
N HIS A 30 -8.93 -10.62 -9.84
CA HIS A 30 -8.97 -9.55 -10.83
C HIS A 30 -8.31 -8.30 -10.25
N VAL A 31 -7.30 -7.75 -10.91
CA VAL A 31 -6.45 -6.71 -10.35
C VAL A 31 -6.67 -5.38 -11.06
N ILE A 32 -6.99 -4.34 -10.28
CA ILE A 32 -6.95 -2.94 -10.74
C ILE A 32 -5.77 -2.26 -10.05
N GLY A 33 -4.75 -1.95 -10.85
CA GLY A 33 -3.56 -1.27 -10.35
C GLY A 33 -3.49 0.17 -10.80
N THR A 34 -3.19 1.10 -9.88
CA THR A 34 -3.20 2.51 -10.28
C THR A 34 -1.80 3.05 -10.56
N ALA A 35 -1.74 4.02 -11.47
CA ALA A 35 -0.58 4.81 -11.80
C ALA A 35 -0.95 6.30 -11.95
N THR A 36 0.04 7.19 -11.84
CA THR A 36 -0.15 8.64 -11.95
C THR A 36 -0.13 9.17 -13.39
N SER A 37 0.18 8.33 -14.37
CA SER A 37 0.24 8.70 -15.79
C SER A 37 -0.39 7.63 -16.69
N ALA A 38 -0.89 8.02 -17.84
CA ALA A 38 -1.46 7.10 -18.84
C ALA A 38 -0.44 6.04 -19.29
N GLU A 39 0.81 6.43 -19.52
CA GLU A 39 1.91 5.49 -19.84
C GLU A 39 2.12 4.45 -18.71
N GLY A 40 2.04 4.89 -17.46
CA GLY A 40 2.13 3.98 -16.30
C GLY A 40 0.97 3.00 -16.23
N VAL A 41 -0.23 3.44 -16.59
CA VAL A 41 -1.44 2.60 -16.70
C VAL A 41 -1.27 1.53 -17.78
N GLU A 42 -0.85 1.92 -18.98
CA GLU A 42 -0.64 1.02 -20.12
C GLU A 42 0.46 -0.01 -19.82
N ARG A 43 1.61 0.46 -19.30
CA ARG A 43 2.71 -0.42 -18.90
C ARG A 43 2.30 -1.44 -17.86
N PHE A 44 1.50 -1.03 -16.87
CA PHE A 44 0.99 -1.93 -15.85
C PHE A 44 0.04 -2.98 -16.44
N GLY A 45 -0.89 -2.58 -17.31
CA GLY A 45 -1.80 -3.51 -17.99
C GLY A 45 -1.05 -4.56 -18.84
N ALA A 46 -0.03 -4.12 -19.59
CA ALA A 46 0.84 -5.02 -20.35
C ALA A 46 1.61 -6.00 -19.44
N ALA A 47 2.07 -5.54 -18.27
CA ALA A 47 2.76 -6.40 -17.31
C ALA A 47 1.81 -7.46 -16.72
N LEU A 48 0.57 -7.12 -16.36
CA LEU A 48 -0.43 -8.10 -15.92
C LEU A 48 -0.66 -9.17 -16.99
N ALA A 49 -0.92 -8.75 -18.23
CA ALA A 49 -1.17 -9.66 -19.34
C ALA A 49 0.02 -10.60 -19.60
N SER A 50 1.25 -10.11 -19.55
CA SER A 50 2.46 -10.92 -19.75
C SER A 50 2.66 -11.99 -18.67
N HIS A 51 2.08 -11.80 -17.49
CA HIS A 51 2.11 -12.77 -16.38
C HIS A 51 0.83 -13.63 -16.30
N GLY A 52 -0.06 -13.54 -17.28
CA GLY A 52 -1.32 -14.29 -17.29
C GLY A 52 -2.31 -13.86 -16.19
N CYS A 53 -2.17 -12.65 -15.66
CA CYS A 53 -3.05 -12.11 -14.64
C CYS A 53 -4.20 -11.32 -15.27
N ASN A 54 -5.41 -11.47 -14.73
CA ASN A 54 -6.57 -10.72 -15.14
C ASN A 54 -6.61 -9.35 -14.46
N GLY A 55 -6.91 -8.30 -15.22
CA GLY A 55 -7.03 -6.95 -14.66
C GLY A 55 -6.59 -5.86 -15.63
N HIS A 56 -6.54 -4.65 -15.13
CA HIS A 56 -6.17 -3.46 -15.90
C HIS A 56 -5.54 -2.38 -15.03
N GLY A 57 -4.99 -1.36 -15.68
CA GLY A 57 -4.49 -0.15 -15.02
C GLY A 57 -5.56 0.93 -14.94
N ALA A 58 -5.53 1.74 -13.89
CA ALA A 58 -6.38 2.92 -13.74
C ALA A 58 -5.55 4.15 -13.35
N LEU A 59 -6.00 5.34 -13.77
CA LEU A 59 -5.31 6.59 -13.43
C LEU A 59 -5.68 7.02 -12.00
N LEU A 60 -4.68 7.38 -11.20
CA LEU A 60 -4.88 7.93 -9.87
C LEU A 60 -3.70 8.81 -9.47
N ASP A 61 -3.99 10.07 -9.20
CA ASP A 61 -3.16 10.91 -8.34
C ASP A 61 -3.76 10.88 -6.92
N ALA A 62 -3.12 10.14 -6.02
CA ALA A 62 -3.58 10.01 -4.64
C ALA A 62 -3.49 11.34 -3.84
N GLY A 63 -2.70 12.32 -4.29
CA GLY A 63 -2.66 13.66 -3.71
C GLY A 63 -3.88 14.51 -4.07
N SER A 64 -4.68 14.11 -5.06
CA SER A 64 -5.83 14.86 -5.58
C SER A 64 -7.15 14.22 -5.17
N ALA A 65 -7.95 14.96 -4.41
CA ALA A 65 -9.31 14.53 -4.05
C ALA A 65 -10.17 14.26 -5.28
N ALA A 66 -10.11 15.14 -6.28
CA ALA A 66 -10.88 14.99 -7.53
C ALA A 66 -10.46 13.74 -8.32
N SER A 67 -9.18 13.38 -8.32
CA SER A 67 -8.69 12.15 -8.96
C SER A 67 -9.19 10.89 -8.23
N ILE A 68 -9.25 10.93 -6.89
CA ILE A 68 -9.81 9.82 -6.10
C ILE A 68 -11.31 9.66 -6.39
N ASP A 69 -12.06 10.76 -6.38
CA ASP A 69 -13.51 10.75 -6.64
C ASP A 69 -13.79 10.25 -8.07
N ALA A 70 -13.00 10.67 -9.06
CA ALA A 70 -13.10 10.20 -10.44
C ALA A 70 -12.83 8.69 -10.57
N LEU A 71 -11.78 8.17 -9.91
CA LEU A 71 -11.50 6.72 -9.89
C LEU A 71 -12.67 5.94 -9.28
N LEU A 72 -13.15 6.36 -8.10
CA LEU A 72 -14.25 5.67 -7.41
C LEU A 72 -15.53 5.69 -8.23
N GLY A 73 -15.85 6.82 -8.89
CA GLY A 73 -16.99 6.92 -9.79
C GLY A 73 -16.88 6.00 -10.99
N ALA A 74 -15.70 5.94 -11.63
CA ALA A 74 -15.47 5.05 -12.77
C ALA A 74 -15.61 3.57 -12.38
N LEU A 75 -15.11 3.17 -11.20
CA LEU A 75 -15.27 1.82 -10.67
C LEU A 75 -16.74 1.49 -10.40
N GLU A 76 -17.52 2.44 -9.87
CA GLU A 76 -18.96 2.26 -9.61
C GLU A 76 -19.73 2.09 -10.93
N GLU A 77 -19.47 2.94 -11.92
CA GLU A 77 -20.09 2.88 -13.25
C GLU A 77 -19.76 1.56 -13.99
N ALA A 78 -18.54 1.05 -13.85
CA ALA A 78 -18.13 -0.22 -14.42
C ALA A 78 -18.65 -1.44 -13.63
N GLY A 79 -19.25 -1.25 -12.46
CA GLY A 79 -19.62 -2.34 -11.57
C GLY A 79 -18.44 -3.05 -10.91
N GLU A 80 -17.27 -2.44 -10.94
CA GLU A 80 -16.01 -2.95 -10.40
C GLU A 80 -15.85 -2.54 -8.94
N GLN A 81 -16.43 -3.32 -8.04
CA GLN A 81 -16.44 -3.03 -6.61
C GLN A 81 -15.34 -3.82 -5.87
N PRO A 82 -14.26 -3.17 -5.38
CA PRO A 82 -13.16 -3.87 -4.74
C PRO A 82 -13.57 -4.60 -3.46
N THR A 83 -13.19 -5.87 -3.36
CA THR A 83 -13.27 -6.69 -2.14
C THR A 83 -11.92 -6.75 -1.42
N ILE A 84 -10.83 -6.39 -2.12
CA ILE A 84 -9.49 -6.22 -1.56
C ILE A 84 -9.02 -4.80 -1.91
N LEU A 85 -8.62 -4.03 -0.89
CA LEU A 85 -8.01 -2.71 -1.07
C LEU A 85 -6.61 -2.72 -0.48
N VAL A 86 -5.61 -2.43 -1.32
CA VAL A 86 -4.23 -2.26 -0.89
C VAL A 86 -3.82 -0.79 -1.06
N ASN A 87 -3.73 -0.08 0.04
CA ASN A 87 -3.27 1.29 0.10
C ASN A 87 -1.73 1.31 0.15
N ASN A 88 -1.09 1.35 -1.03
CA ASN A 88 0.35 1.31 -1.17
C ASN A 88 0.95 2.64 -1.69
N ALA A 89 0.22 3.42 -2.48
CA ALA A 89 0.73 4.69 -3.01
C ALA A 89 1.24 5.60 -1.90
N ALA A 90 2.46 6.12 -2.07
CA ALA A 90 3.08 7.03 -1.12
C ALA A 90 4.13 7.89 -1.80
N ILE A 91 4.39 9.05 -1.20
CA ILE A 91 5.49 9.96 -1.55
C ILE A 91 6.33 10.27 -0.31
N THR A 92 7.57 10.69 -0.53
CA THR A 92 8.42 11.32 0.49
C THR A 92 8.79 12.74 0.09
N ARG A 93 9.00 13.59 1.09
CA ARG A 93 9.55 14.95 0.98
C ARG A 93 10.50 15.13 2.17
N ASP A 94 11.66 14.50 2.04
CA ASP A 94 12.61 14.34 3.15
C ASP A 94 13.41 15.61 3.36
N THR A 95 13.29 16.20 4.54
CA THR A 95 14.07 17.36 4.97
C THR A 95 13.98 17.52 6.48
N LEU A 96 15.02 18.11 7.09
CA LEU A 96 15.02 18.41 8.53
C LEU A 96 13.89 19.38 8.88
N LEU A 97 13.29 19.22 10.05
CA LEU A 97 12.09 19.96 10.49
C LEU A 97 12.22 21.48 10.30
N LEU A 98 13.37 22.06 10.65
CA LEU A 98 13.61 23.52 10.51
C LEU A 98 13.60 24.01 9.04
N ARG A 99 13.75 23.12 8.08
CA ARG A 99 13.76 23.44 6.64
C ARG A 99 12.51 22.93 5.92
N MET A 100 11.67 22.17 6.61
CA MET A 100 10.46 21.60 6.04
C MET A 100 9.45 22.70 5.75
N LYS A 101 9.01 22.78 4.50
CA LYS A 101 7.97 23.72 4.10
C LYS A 101 6.59 23.15 4.45
N PRO A 102 5.60 24.02 4.77
CA PRO A 102 4.21 23.57 4.97
C PRO A 102 3.70 22.71 3.80
N ASP A 103 3.99 23.10 2.56
CA ASP A 103 3.57 22.34 1.37
C ASP A 103 4.16 20.92 1.33
N ASP A 104 5.41 20.73 1.77
CA ASP A 104 6.04 19.40 1.85
C ASP A 104 5.34 18.51 2.89
N TRP A 105 4.92 19.10 4.00
CA TRP A 105 4.12 18.42 5.01
C TRP A 105 2.74 18.07 4.46
N ASP A 106 2.01 19.05 3.92
CA ASP A 106 0.64 18.87 3.46
C ASP A 106 0.54 17.85 2.33
N GLN A 107 1.47 17.87 1.35
CA GLN A 107 1.52 16.88 0.27
C GLN A 107 1.71 15.46 0.78
N VAL A 108 2.62 15.25 1.76
CA VAL A 108 2.87 13.94 2.33
C VAL A 108 1.66 13.44 3.13
N ILE A 109 1.04 14.28 3.94
CA ILE A 109 -0.17 13.93 4.70
C ILE A 109 -1.34 13.67 3.74
N ALA A 110 -1.54 14.52 2.72
CA ALA A 110 -2.60 14.35 1.73
C ALA A 110 -2.49 13.00 1.01
N THR A 111 -1.31 12.67 0.51
CA THR A 111 -1.09 11.44 -0.28
C THR A 111 -1.03 10.19 0.60
N ASN A 112 -0.29 10.23 1.71
CA ASN A 112 0.04 9.02 2.47
C ASN A 112 -0.99 8.67 3.56
N LEU A 113 -1.86 9.61 3.94
CA LEU A 113 -2.86 9.39 5.00
C LEU A 113 -4.27 9.76 4.56
N THR A 114 -4.49 11.00 4.08
CA THR A 114 -5.83 11.46 3.71
C THR A 114 -6.39 10.68 2.52
N ALA A 115 -5.57 10.37 1.52
CA ALA A 115 -5.98 9.53 0.39
C ALA A 115 -6.42 8.14 0.83
N VAL A 116 -5.70 7.53 1.77
CA VAL A 116 -6.04 6.21 2.33
C VAL A 116 -7.43 6.24 2.97
N PHE A 117 -7.72 7.28 3.77
CA PHE A 117 -9.05 7.48 4.34
C PHE A 117 -10.13 7.58 3.24
N ARG A 118 -9.92 8.41 2.20
CA ARG A 118 -10.90 8.62 1.13
C ARG A 118 -11.17 7.35 0.32
N LEU A 119 -10.12 6.65 -0.13
CA LEU A 119 -10.23 5.40 -0.87
C LEU A 119 -10.91 4.31 -0.05
N THR A 120 -10.51 4.17 1.21
CA THR A 120 -11.12 3.20 2.12
C THR A 120 -12.61 3.50 2.33
N LYS A 121 -12.98 4.76 2.56
CA LYS A 121 -14.37 5.18 2.71
C LYS A 121 -15.21 4.87 1.46
N GLY A 122 -14.64 5.05 0.26
CA GLY A 122 -15.32 4.72 -1.01
C GLY A 122 -15.57 3.22 -1.17
N CYS A 123 -14.55 2.40 -0.86
CA CYS A 123 -14.66 0.94 -1.03
C CYS A 123 -15.47 0.24 0.07
N VAL A 124 -15.42 0.74 1.30
CA VAL A 124 -15.95 0.02 2.48
C VAL A 124 -17.46 -0.20 2.43
N ARG A 125 -18.22 0.70 1.78
CA ARG A 125 -19.69 0.59 1.67
C ARG A 125 -20.10 -0.73 0.98
N HIS A 126 -19.45 -1.05 -0.12
CA HIS A 126 -19.69 -2.31 -0.84
C HIS A 126 -19.24 -3.51 -0.01
N MET A 127 -18.04 -3.48 0.56
CA MET A 127 -17.54 -4.55 1.43
C MET A 127 -18.48 -4.85 2.60
N MET A 128 -19.07 -3.81 3.22
CA MET A 128 -20.06 -3.97 4.30
C MET A 128 -21.34 -4.62 3.84
N LYS A 129 -21.84 -4.30 2.64
CA LYS A 129 -23.03 -4.90 2.04
C LYS A 129 -22.81 -6.39 1.75
N GLU A 130 -21.68 -6.71 1.14
CA GLU A 130 -21.31 -8.08 0.79
C GLU A 130 -20.81 -8.91 2.00
N ARG A 131 -20.59 -8.26 3.16
CA ARG A 131 -19.99 -8.86 4.36
C ARG A 131 -18.67 -9.56 4.05
N ARG A 132 -17.85 -8.95 3.21
CA ARG A 132 -16.59 -9.49 2.71
C ARG A 132 -15.64 -8.34 2.34
N GLY A 133 -14.49 -8.30 2.95
CA GLY A 133 -13.49 -7.27 2.63
C GLY A 133 -12.12 -7.54 3.25
N ARG A 134 -11.08 -7.07 2.56
CA ARG A 134 -9.69 -7.07 3.02
C ARG A 134 -9.10 -5.70 2.74
N ILE A 135 -8.73 -4.99 3.76
CA ILE A 135 -8.07 -3.68 3.65
C ILE A 135 -6.66 -3.83 4.20
N ILE A 136 -5.66 -3.58 3.37
CA ILE A 136 -4.25 -3.69 3.72
C ILE A 136 -3.57 -2.34 3.49
N ASN A 137 -3.04 -1.75 4.54
CA ASN A 137 -2.34 -0.47 4.51
C ASN A 137 -0.83 -0.72 4.50
N VAL A 138 -0.14 -0.33 3.43
CA VAL A 138 1.32 -0.38 3.39
C VAL A 138 1.89 0.82 4.14
N THR A 139 2.38 0.57 5.35
CA THR A 139 3.00 1.57 6.20
C THR A 139 4.52 1.63 5.99
N SER A 140 5.31 1.69 7.03
CA SER A 140 6.78 1.63 7.00
C SER A 140 7.32 1.36 8.40
N VAL A 141 8.50 0.78 8.50
CA VAL A 141 9.26 0.73 9.74
C VAL A 141 9.46 2.12 10.32
N VAL A 142 9.62 3.14 9.48
CA VAL A 142 9.75 4.56 9.89
C VAL A 142 8.52 5.08 10.63
N GLY A 143 7.34 4.51 10.37
CA GLY A 143 6.10 4.86 11.11
C GLY A 143 6.13 4.42 12.58
N VAL A 144 7.02 3.51 12.96
CA VAL A 144 7.19 3.05 14.36
C VAL A 144 8.49 3.54 14.98
N THR A 145 9.59 3.60 14.22
CA THR A 145 10.89 3.99 14.74
C THR A 145 11.16 5.50 14.65
N GLY A 146 10.48 6.18 13.74
CA GLY A 146 10.90 7.51 13.28
C GLY A 146 12.16 7.44 12.41
N ASN A 147 12.46 8.53 11.72
CA ASN A 147 13.73 8.75 11.01
C ASN A 147 14.01 10.25 10.89
N ALA A 148 15.23 10.66 11.10
CA ALA A 148 15.62 12.07 10.95
C ALA A 148 15.38 12.55 9.51
N GLY A 149 14.76 13.72 9.36
CA GLY A 149 14.38 14.28 8.06
C GLY A 149 13.08 13.77 7.48
N GLN A 150 12.36 12.86 8.16
CA GLN A 150 11.11 12.25 7.69
C GLN A 150 9.93 12.48 8.67
N ALA A 151 9.88 13.61 9.36
CA ALA A 151 8.84 13.89 10.35
C ALA A 151 7.42 13.81 9.74
N ASN A 152 7.21 14.35 8.54
CA ASN A 152 5.97 14.28 7.77
C ASN A 152 5.60 12.83 7.38
N TYR A 153 6.57 12.10 6.83
CA TYR A 153 6.37 10.71 6.40
C TYR A 153 6.12 9.78 7.59
N ALA A 154 6.92 9.91 8.66
CA ALA A 154 6.74 9.16 9.89
C ALA A 154 5.36 9.42 10.52
N ALA A 155 4.93 10.67 10.58
CA ALA A 155 3.60 11.04 11.10
C ALA A 155 2.47 10.39 10.29
N ALA A 156 2.55 10.46 8.93
CA ALA A 156 1.56 9.84 8.07
C ALA A 156 1.51 8.31 8.24
N LYS A 157 2.68 7.65 8.25
CA LYS A 157 2.76 6.19 8.37
C LYS A 157 2.40 5.68 9.76
N ALA A 158 2.71 6.42 10.82
CA ALA A 158 2.23 6.16 12.18
C ALA A 158 0.71 6.35 12.29
N GLY A 159 0.16 7.39 11.67
CA GLY A 159 -1.29 7.63 11.59
C GLY A 159 -2.06 6.45 10.98
N LEU A 160 -1.48 5.78 9.98
CA LEU A 160 -2.07 4.57 9.39
C LEU A 160 -2.19 3.41 10.37
N LEU A 161 -1.29 3.29 11.36
CA LEU A 161 -1.37 2.24 12.38
C LEU A 161 -2.60 2.44 13.28
N GLY A 162 -2.84 3.68 13.73
CA GLY A 162 -4.03 4.04 14.49
C GLY A 162 -5.31 3.87 13.66
N PHE A 163 -5.30 4.33 12.41
CA PHE A 163 -6.41 4.18 11.46
C PHE A 163 -6.76 2.69 11.23
N THR A 164 -5.75 1.84 11.00
CA THR A 164 -5.91 0.40 10.85
C THR A 164 -6.61 -0.23 12.04
N LYS A 165 -6.14 0.04 13.27
CA LYS A 165 -6.70 -0.53 14.50
C LYS A 165 -8.14 -0.07 14.76
N SER A 166 -8.45 1.20 14.49
CA SER A 166 -9.79 1.75 14.67
C SER A 166 -10.79 1.12 13.70
N LEU A 167 -10.44 1.05 12.41
CA LEU A 167 -11.31 0.42 11.41
C LEU A 167 -11.45 -1.09 11.61
N ALA A 168 -10.41 -1.77 12.05
CA ALA A 168 -10.49 -3.19 12.38
C ALA A 168 -11.60 -3.46 13.41
N LYS A 169 -11.67 -2.65 14.47
CA LYS A 169 -12.74 -2.75 15.48
C LYS A 169 -14.12 -2.43 14.92
N GLU A 170 -14.22 -1.42 14.07
CA GLU A 170 -15.48 -0.96 13.50
C GLU A 170 -16.06 -1.98 12.49
N LEU A 171 -15.19 -2.63 11.70
CA LEU A 171 -15.62 -3.44 10.56
C LEU A 171 -15.61 -4.96 10.79
N ALA A 172 -15.02 -5.43 11.89
CA ALA A 172 -14.89 -6.86 12.19
C ALA A 172 -16.23 -7.60 12.18
N SER A 173 -17.31 -7.00 12.72
CA SER A 173 -18.65 -7.59 12.72
C SER A 173 -19.26 -7.78 11.32
N ARG A 174 -18.65 -7.19 10.30
CA ARG A 174 -19.01 -7.29 8.88
C ARG A 174 -18.13 -8.24 8.10
N ALA A 175 -17.31 -9.08 8.77
CA ALA A 175 -16.36 -10.00 8.15
C ALA A 175 -15.31 -9.28 7.26
N ILE A 176 -15.00 -8.02 7.57
CA ILE A 176 -13.96 -7.23 6.92
C ILE A 176 -12.75 -7.18 7.86
N THR A 177 -11.59 -7.56 7.35
CA THR A 177 -10.33 -7.39 8.09
C THR A 177 -9.59 -6.15 7.61
N VAL A 178 -8.95 -5.45 8.54
CA VAL A 178 -8.14 -4.27 8.26
C VAL A 178 -6.79 -4.47 8.92
N ASN A 179 -5.72 -4.55 8.12
CA ASN A 179 -4.38 -4.81 8.62
C ASN A 179 -3.36 -3.86 7.97
N ALA A 180 -2.18 -3.81 8.53
CA ALA A 180 -1.06 -3.08 8.00
C ALA A 180 0.12 -4.01 7.69
N VAL A 181 0.93 -3.63 6.72
CA VAL A 181 2.26 -4.19 6.49
C VAL A 181 3.27 -3.06 6.66
N ALA A 182 4.31 -3.27 7.46
CA ALA A 182 5.36 -2.30 7.72
C ALA A 182 6.69 -2.79 7.11
N PRO A 183 6.99 -2.41 5.84
CA PRO A 183 8.25 -2.74 5.22
C PRO A 183 9.41 -2.00 5.91
N GLY A 184 10.58 -2.65 5.94
CA GLY A 184 11.86 -1.99 6.14
C GLY A 184 12.42 -1.40 4.85
N PHE A 185 13.74 -1.44 4.69
CA PHE A 185 14.38 -1.04 3.43
C PHE A 185 14.25 -2.14 2.37
N ILE A 186 13.51 -1.82 1.31
CA ILE A 186 13.21 -2.71 0.19
C ILE A 186 13.98 -2.26 -1.05
N ASP A 187 14.58 -3.19 -1.79
CA ASP A 187 15.28 -2.92 -3.07
C ASP A 187 14.28 -2.49 -4.15
N THR A 188 14.14 -1.20 -4.29
CA THR A 188 13.28 -0.53 -5.28
C THR A 188 14.07 0.58 -5.95
N ASP A 189 13.51 1.22 -6.95
CA ASP A 189 14.14 2.37 -7.62
C ASP A 189 14.55 3.48 -6.63
N MET A 190 13.81 3.62 -5.53
CA MET A 190 14.10 4.59 -4.48
C MET A 190 15.42 4.27 -3.73
N THR A 191 15.70 3.00 -3.47
CA THR A 191 16.91 2.56 -2.75
C THR A 191 18.09 2.31 -3.68
N ARG A 192 17.85 2.08 -4.97
CA ARG A 192 18.91 1.91 -5.98
C ARG A 192 19.66 3.20 -6.29
N GLY A 193 19.03 4.35 -6.04
CA GLY A 193 19.69 5.66 -6.17
C GLY A 193 20.68 6.01 -5.06
N LEU A 194 20.81 5.18 -4.01
CA LEU A 194 21.76 5.38 -2.91
C LEU A 194 23.19 5.02 -3.33
N SER A 195 24.18 5.77 -2.82
CA SER A 195 25.57 5.41 -2.99
C SER A 195 25.91 4.10 -2.27
N GLU A 196 26.98 3.43 -2.67
CA GLU A 196 27.45 2.19 -2.03
C GLU A 196 27.72 2.40 -0.52
N GLU A 197 28.25 3.55 -0.16
CA GLU A 197 28.49 3.90 1.24
C GLU A 197 27.19 4.03 2.04
N GLN A 198 26.18 4.74 1.49
CA GLN A 198 24.86 4.84 2.11
C GLN A 198 24.20 3.46 2.23
N ARG A 199 24.32 2.63 1.18
CA ARG A 199 23.79 1.27 1.18
C ARG A 199 24.47 0.40 2.24
N SER A 200 25.78 0.49 2.39
CA SER A 200 26.54 -0.20 3.42
C SER A 200 26.07 0.16 4.83
N VAL A 201 25.89 1.46 5.10
CA VAL A 201 25.36 1.95 6.39
C VAL A 201 23.96 1.40 6.66
N LEU A 202 23.09 1.39 5.64
CA LEU A 202 21.74 0.80 5.79
C LEU A 202 21.78 -0.68 6.13
N LEU A 203 22.66 -1.44 5.50
CA LEU A 203 22.79 -2.88 5.75
C LEU A 203 23.21 -3.19 7.18
N THR A 204 23.99 -2.33 7.84
CA THR A 204 24.35 -2.52 9.26
C THR A 204 23.15 -2.39 10.20
N GLN A 205 22.08 -1.73 9.77
CA GLN A 205 20.84 -1.56 10.55
C GLN A 205 19.84 -2.71 10.37
N ILE A 206 20.11 -3.63 9.44
CA ILE A 206 19.22 -4.75 9.12
C ILE A 206 19.82 -6.05 9.67
N PRO A 207 19.26 -6.62 10.74
CA PRO A 207 19.79 -7.89 11.31
C PRO A 207 19.87 -9.04 10.30
N ALA A 208 18.94 -9.10 9.33
CA ALA A 208 18.97 -10.09 8.25
C ALA A 208 20.11 -9.88 7.24
N GLY A 209 20.89 -8.78 7.31
CA GLY A 209 22.06 -8.50 6.49
C GLY A 209 21.78 -8.22 5.01
N ARG A 210 20.52 -8.01 4.62
CA ARG A 210 20.13 -7.72 3.24
C ARG A 210 18.96 -6.75 3.19
N LEU A 211 18.84 -6.04 2.08
CA LEU A 211 17.59 -5.36 1.74
C LEU A 211 16.48 -6.40 1.50
N GLY A 212 15.25 -6.06 1.88
CA GLY A 212 14.09 -6.80 1.46
C GLY A 212 13.86 -6.68 -0.05
N LYS A 213 13.15 -7.64 -0.63
CA LYS A 213 12.67 -7.56 -2.01
C LYS A 213 11.19 -7.13 -2.01
N PRO A 214 10.68 -6.51 -3.09
CA PRO A 214 9.24 -6.25 -3.22
C PRO A 214 8.38 -7.50 -2.99
N GLU A 215 8.87 -8.67 -3.39
CA GLU A 215 8.21 -9.97 -3.22
C GLU A 215 8.10 -10.37 -1.74
N ASP A 216 9.05 -9.99 -0.88
CA ASP A 216 8.96 -10.24 0.57
C ASP A 216 7.73 -9.52 1.16
N VAL A 217 7.44 -8.31 0.69
CA VAL A 217 6.25 -7.53 1.09
C VAL A 217 4.98 -8.09 0.45
N ALA A 218 5.05 -8.45 -0.84
CA ALA A 218 3.92 -8.99 -1.57
C ALA A 218 3.40 -10.30 -0.94
N ALA A 219 4.29 -11.17 -0.45
CA ALA A 219 3.93 -12.41 0.25
C ALA A 219 3.10 -12.12 1.53
N ALA A 220 3.50 -11.11 2.32
CA ALA A 220 2.76 -10.71 3.51
C ALA A 220 1.37 -10.13 3.15
N VAL A 221 1.29 -9.32 2.10
CA VAL A 221 0.01 -8.77 1.61
C VAL A 221 -0.89 -9.87 1.07
N LEU A 222 -0.34 -10.83 0.31
CA LEU A 222 -1.10 -11.99 -0.19
C LEU A 222 -1.68 -12.82 0.96
N PHE A 223 -0.90 -13.08 2.01
CA PHE A 223 -1.41 -13.76 3.21
C PHE A 223 -2.58 -12.99 3.82
N LEU A 224 -2.43 -11.68 4.07
CA LEU A 224 -3.49 -10.86 4.68
C LEU A 224 -4.74 -10.72 3.78
N ALA A 225 -4.58 -10.78 2.47
CA ALA A 225 -5.69 -10.78 1.51
C ALA A 225 -6.42 -12.13 1.43
N SER A 226 -5.80 -13.20 1.86
CA SER A 226 -6.28 -14.57 1.71
C SER A 226 -7.33 -14.97 2.77
N PRO A 227 -8.09 -16.06 2.54
CA PRO A 227 -8.98 -16.65 3.55
C PRO A 227 -8.25 -17.11 4.81
N GLN A 228 -6.96 -17.48 4.73
CA GLN A 228 -6.16 -17.94 5.87
C GLN A 228 -5.99 -16.85 6.94
N ALA A 229 -6.05 -15.57 6.54
CA ALA A 229 -5.98 -14.44 7.46
C ALA A 229 -7.35 -13.94 7.95
N SER A 230 -8.42 -14.74 7.81
CA SER A 230 -9.79 -14.30 8.15
C SER A 230 -9.99 -13.95 9.63
N TYR A 231 -9.11 -14.40 10.51
CA TYR A 231 -9.12 -14.08 11.95
C TYR A 231 -8.02 -13.10 12.36
N VAL A 232 -7.27 -12.55 11.38
CA VAL A 232 -6.22 -11.53 11.58
C VAL A 232 -6.80 -10.17 11.22
N THR A 233 -6.99 -9.30 12.22
CA THR A 233 -7.47 -7.92 12.00
C THR A 233 -6.90 -6.97 13.04
N GLY A 234 -6.57 -5.75 12.64
CA GLY A 234 -5.91 -4.74 13.47
C GLY A 234 -4.41 -4.95 13.63
N GLU A 235 -3.84 -5.94 12.94
CA GLU A 235 -2.43 -6.33 13.05
C GLU A 235 -1.53 -5.51 12.12
N THR A 236 -0.27 -5.40 12.50
CA THR A 236 0.80 -4.83 11.68
C THR A 236 1.90 -5.87 11.47
N LEU A 237 1.95 -6.46 10.27
CA LEU A 237 3.04 -7.37 9.92
C LEU A 237 4.31 -6.59 9.57
N HIS A 238 5.36 -6.79 10.35
CA HIS A 238 6.66 -6.18 10.14
C HIS A 238 7.49 -7.00 9.14
N VAL A 239 7.74 -6.45 7.94
CA VAL A 239 8.53 -7.09 6.87
C VAL A 239 9.80 -6.26 6.69
N ASN A 240 10.73 -6.34 7.66
CA ASN A 240 11.83 -5.39 7.79
C ASN A 240 13.19 -6.03 8.11
N GLY A 241 13.32 -7.36 8.02
CA GLY A 241 14.58 -8.04 8.29
C GLY A 241 15.07 -7.91 9.73
N GLY A 242 14.18 -7.63 10.68
CA GLY A 242 14.49 -7.48 12.10
C GLY A 242 14.89 -6.06 12.52
N MET A 243 14.76 -5.05 11.65
CA MET A 243 15.05 -3.65 12.01
C MET A 243 14.18 -3.13 13.16
N TYR A 244 12.99 -3.66 13.28
CA TYR A 244 12.08 -3.39 14.39
C TYR A 244 11.36 -4.69 14.78
N MET A 245 11.36 -4.97 16.08
CA MET A 245 10.68 -6.08 16.72
C MET A 245 9.78 -5.50 17.82
N PRO A 246 8.43 -5.59 17.71
CA PRO A 246 7.49 -5.06 18.68
C PRO A 246 7.53 -5.79 20.02
#